data_99a2384958b5d0a75aefd98163cd4e72
#
_entry.id   99a2384958b5d0a75aefd98163cd4e72
#
_cell.length_a   1.000
_cell.length_b   1.000
_cell.length_c   1.000
_cell.angle_alpha   90.00
_cell.angle_beta   90.00
_cell.angle_gamma   90.00
#
_symmetry.space_group_name_H-M   'P 1'
#
loop_
_entity.id
_entity.type
_entity.pdbx_description
1 polymer ?
#
loop_
_entity_poly.entity_id
_entity_poly.type
_entity_poly.pdbx_seq_one_letter_code
_entity_poly.pdbx_strand_id
1 'polypeptide(L)'
;NHEKYDASKHHVISNASCTTNCLAPVVHVLLKEGFGVAEGLMTTIHSYTNDQRILDLPHKDLRRARAGALSMIPTSTGAAKAVALVLPELKGKLDGYALRVPIPTGSVTDLTVELTKEASANEINAALKAAAEGRLKGILKYYDAPIVSSDIVTDPHSSIFDSGLTKGIGNQAKVVSWYDNE
;
A
#
# COMPACT_ATOMS: atom_id res chain seq x y z
N ASN A 1 16.79 3.76 2.30
CA ASN A 1 17.58 3.44 3.52
C ASN A 1 18.73 2.44 3.26
N HIS A 2 18.77 1.78 2.09
CA HIS A 2 19.85 0.87 1.74
C HIS A 2 21.25 1.54 1.79
N GLU A 3 21.34 2.82 1.46
CA GLU A 3 22.58 3.59 1.56
C GLU A 3 23.10 3.78 3.00
N LYS A 4 22.22 3.64 4.00
CA LYS A 4 22.56 3.73 5.42
C LYS A 4 22.87 2.39 6.05
N TYR A 5 22.69 1.30 5.30
CA TYR A 5 22.94 -0.05 5.80
C TYR A 5 24.44 -0.30 5.91
N ASP A 6 24.87 -0.77 7.09
CA ASP A 6 26.24 -1.17 7.38
C ASP A 6 26.21 -2.55 8.03
N ALA A 7 26.63 -3.55 7.29
CA ALA A 7 26.62 -4.96 7.74
C ALA A 7 27.44 -5.20 9.01
N SER A 8 28.43 -4.34 9.32
CA SER A 8 29.23 -4.45 10.53
C SER A 8 28.51 -3.95 11.79
N LYS A 9 27.42 -3.17 11.63
CA LYS A 9 26.68 -2.52 12.72
C LYS A 9 25.22 -2.96 12.80
N HIS A 10 24.60 -3.28 11.67
CA HIS A 10 23.17 -3.55 11.58
C HIS A 10 22.93 -5.07 11.46
N HIS A 11 22.92 -5.76 12.61
CA HIS A 11 22.72 -7.21 12.68
C HIS A 11 21.24 -7.62 12.76
N VAL A 12 20.37 -6.68 13.15
CA VAL A 12 18.91 -6.87 13.18
C VAL A 12 18.28 -5.73 12.38
N ILE A 13 17.47 -6.08 11.39
CA ILE A 13 16.78 -5.12 10.52
C ILE A 13 15.30 -5.44 10.49
N SER A 14 14.47 -4.41 10.29
CA SER A 14 13.04 -4.55 10.10
C SER A 14 12.68 -4.21 8.65
N ASN A 15 11.86 -5.04 8.02
CA ASN A 15 11.28 -4.77 6.71
C ASN A 15 9.95 -3.98 6.80
N ALA A 16 9.75 -3.25 7.89
CA ALA A 16 8.59 -2.41 8.16
C ALA A 16 7.26 -3.18 8.18
N SER A 17 6.35 -2.93 7.24
CA SER A 17 5.06 -3.58 7.15
C SER A 17 4.71 -3.94 5.70
N CYS A 18 3.90 -4.96 5.51
CA CYS A 18 3.39 -5.38 4.22
C CYS A 18 2.70 -4.22 3.47
N THR A 19 1.82 -3.49 4.14
CA THR A 19 1.14 -2.31 3.57
C THR A 19 2.12 -1.20 3.19
N THR A 20 3.14 -0.92 4.02
CA THR A 20 4.18 0.07 3.70
C THR A 20 4.98 -0.35 2.48
N ASN A 21 5.33 -1.63 2.37
CA ASN A 21 6.05 -2.17 1.21
C ASN A 21 5.22 -2.12 -0.07
N CYS A 22 3.90 -2.27 0.02
CA CYS A 22 3.01 -2.08 -1.13
C CYS A 22 2.90 -0.60 -1.54
N LEU A 23 2.68 0.29 -0.57
CA LEU A 23 2.40 1.70 -0.83
C LEU A 23 3.64 2.49 -1.29
N ALA A 24 4.79 2.24 -0.68
CA ALA A 24 6.01 3.02 -0.91
C ALA A 24 6.51 3.01 -2.37
N PRO A 25 6.54 1.88 -3.10
CA PRO A 25 6.93 1.87 -4.51
C PRO A 25 6.05 2.75 -5.40
N VAL A 26 4.74 2.69 -5.21
CA VAL A 26 3.77 3.49 -5.98
C VAL A 26 3.98 4.98 -5.73
N VAL A 27 4.02 5.39 -4.48
CA VAL A 27 4.20 6.82 -4.14
C VAL A 27 5.59 7.32 -4.54
N HIS A 28 6.62 6.46 -4.47
CA HIS A 28 7.96 6.77 -4.98
C HIS A 28 7.93 7.13 -6.47
N VAL A 29 7.18 6.37 -7.28
CA VAL A 29 7.02 6.68 -8.71
C VAL A 29 6.32 8.02 -8.89
N LEU A 30 5.22 8.28 -8.20
CA LEU A 30 4.51 9.56 -8.29
C LEU A 30 5.41 10.76 -7.96
N LEU A 31 6.30 10.62 -6.97
CA LEU A 31 7.28 11.65 -6.62
C LEU A 31 8.37 11.83 -7.68
N LYS A 32 8.96 10.72 -8.17
CA LYS A 32 10.16 10.78 -9.04
C LYS A 32 9.86 11.07 -10.50
N GLU A 33 8.65 10.75 -10.96
CA GLU A 33 8.21 11.07 -12.33
C GLU A 33 7.61 12.47 -12.47
N GLY A 34 7.71 13.29 -11.42
CA GLY A 34 7.37 14.70 -11.47
C GLY A 34 5.89 15.03 -11.32
N PHE A 35 5.04 14.07 -10.94
CA PHE A 35 3.64 14.34 -10.58
C PHE A 35 3.57 15.09 -9.24
N GLY A 36 4.49 14.76 -8.33
CA GLY A 36 4.52 15.28 -6.97
C GLY A 36 3.33 14.80 -6.13
N VAL A 37 3.45 14.91 -4.82
CA VAL A 37 2.40 14.55 -3.87
C VAL A 37 2.23 15.71 -2.91
N ALA A 38 1.07 16.37 -2.97
CA ALA A 38 0.69 17.40 -2.01
C ALA A 38 0.24 16.75 -0.70
N GLU A 39 -0.80 15.93 -0.77
CA GLU A 39 -1.34 15.16 0.35
C GLU A 39 -2.10 13.93 -0.16
N GLY A 40 -2.48 13.02 0.74
CA GLY A 40 -3.25 11.84 0.36
C GLY A 40 -3.79 11.05 1.52
N LEU A 41 -4.87 10.32 1.25
CA LEU A 41 -5.50 9.40 2.18
C LEU A 41 -5.47 7.98 1.62
N MET A 42 -5.07 7.03 2.45
CA MET A 42 -4.97 5.63 2.10
C MET A 42 -5.92 4.79 2.94
N THR A 43 -6.66 3.92 2.28
CA THR A 43 -7.35 2.81 2.94
C THR A 43 -6.69 1.52 2.49
N THR A 44 -6.21 0.69 3.42
CA THR A 44 -5.88 -0.68 3.07
C THR A 44 -7.04 -1.60 3.41
N ILE A 45 -7.59 -2.26 2.40
CA ILE A 45 -8.53 -3.37 2.56
C ILE A 45 -7.67 -4.60 2.76
N HIS A 46 -7.67 -5.10 3.99
CA HIS A 46 -6.66 -6.02 4.47
C HIS A 46 -7.28 -7.33 4.97
N SER A 47 -6.66 -8.44 4.68
CA SER A 47 -7.02 -9.72 5.29
C SER A 47 -7.01 -9.62 6.83
N TYR A 48 -7.75 -10.51 7.51
CA TYR A 48 -7.66 -10.60 8.97
C TYR A 48 -6.27 -11.10 9.39
N THR A 49 -5.85 -10.72 10.58
CA THR A 49 -4.55 -11.12 11.17
C THR A 49 -4.72 -11.47 12.65
N ASN A 50 -3.68 -11.98 13.28
CA ASN A 50 -3.73 -12.45 14.67
C ASN A 50 -4.07 -11.40 15.73
N ASP A 51 -4.09 -10.12 15.40
CA ASP A 51 -4.55 -9.07 16.31
C ASP A 51 -6.09 -9.00 16.42
N GLN A 52 -6.81 -9.72 15.56
CA GLN A 52 -8.25 -9.85 15.59
C GLN A 52 -8.67 -11.12 16.35
N ARG A 53 -9.95 -11.16 16.75
CA ARG A 53 -10.51 -12.31 17.47
C ARG A 53 -11.13 -13.31 16.49
N ILE A 54 -11.04 -14.60 16.79
CA ILE A 54 -11.75 -15.66 16.06
C ILE A 54 -13.24 -15.57 16.33
N LEU A 55 -13.62 -15.45 17.60
CA LEU A 55 -14.99 -15.17 18.09
C LEU A 55 -15.03 -13.78 18.71
N ASP A 56 -16.24 -13.26 18.98
CA ASP A 56 -16.42 -12.04 19.77
C ASP A 56 -15.81 -12.24 21.17
N LEU A 57 -14.72 -11.57 21.47
CA LEU A 57 -13.96 -11.71 22.70
C LEU A 57 -13.39 -10.36 23.13
N PRO A 58 -13.07 -10.17 24.43
CA PRO A 58 -12.53 -8.92 24.95
C PRO A 58 -11.27 -8.46 24.18
N HIS A 59 -11.24 -7.19 23.85
CA HIS A 59 -10.12 -6.50 23.23
C HIS A 59 -10.15 -5.02 23.61
N LYS A 60 -8.97 -4.35 23.68
CA LYS A 60 -8.88 -2.91 24.00
C LYS A 60 -9.59 -2.03 22.97
N ASP A 61 -9.49 -2.40 21.71
CA ASP A 61 -10.25 -1.81 20.60
C ASP A 61 -11.54 -2.62 20.43
N LEU A 62 -12.68 -1.98 20.66
CA LEU A 62 -14.00 -2.64 20.60
C LEU A 62 -14.34 -3.14 19.17
N ARG A 63 -13.80 -2.54 18.14
CA ARG A 63 -13.97 -3.04 16.77
C ARG A 63 -13.18 -4.34 16.56
N ARG A 64 -11.95 -4.43 17.07
CA ARG A 64 -11.13 -5.66 17.02
C ARG A 64 -11.62 -6.76 17.96
N ALA A 65 -12.54 -6.46 18.87
CA ALA A 65 -13.20 -7.44 19.72
C ALA A 65 -14.15 -8.36 18.95
N ARG A 66 -14.56 -7.97 17.74
CA ARG A 66 -15.51 -8.74 16.92
C ARG A 66 -14.80 -9.81 16.10
N ALA A 67 -15.53 -10.89 15.81
CA ALA A 67 -15.05 -12.04 15.03
C ALA A 67 -14.53 -11.61 13.66
N GLY A 68 -13.24 -11.79 13.40
CA GLY A 68 -12.55 -11.31 12.21
C GLY A 68 -13.00 -11.96 10.91
N ALA A 69 -13.42 -13.25 10.97
CA ALA A 69 -13.90 -13.98 9.80
C ALA A 69 -15.37 -13.70 9.45
N LEU A 70 -16.08 -12.88 10.26
CA LEU A 70 -17.50 -12.57 10.08
C LEU A 70 -17.79 -11.08 9.87
N SER A 71 -16.81 -10.23 10.07
CA SER A 71 -17.02 -8.78 10.13
C SER A 71 -15.99 -8.00 9.32
N MET A 72 -16.43 -6.91 8.70
CA MET A 72 -15.52 -5.86 8.22
C MET A 72 -15.17 -4.94 9.39
N ILE A 73 -13.89 -4.83 9.70
CA ILE A 73 -13.41 -4.17 10.93
C ILE A 73 -12.49 -3.00 10.58
N PRO A 74 -12.99 -1.74 10.66
CA PRO A 74 -12.10 -0.57 10.57
C PRO A 74 -11.15 -0.53 11.76
N THR A 75 -9.87 -0.26 11.49
CA THR A 75 -8.84 -0.17 12.52
C THR A 75 -7.74 0.80 12.12
N SER A 76 -7.02 1.31 13.10
CA SER A 76 -5.86 2.15 12.84
C SER A 76 -4.73 1.37 12.17
N THR A 77 -3.94 2.06 11.35
CA THR A 77 -2.68 1.56 10.79
C THR A 77 -1.61 2.64 10.84
N GLY A 78 -0.38 2.25 11.12
CA GLY A 78 0.78 3.15 11.02
C GLY A 78 1.41 3.19 9.63
N ALA A 79 0.90 2.41 8.67
CA ALA A 79 1.56 2.18 7.38
C ALA A 79 1.73 3.46 6.55
N ALA A 80 0.70 4.32 6.46
CA ALA A 80 0.79 5.58 5.73
C ALA A 80 1.86 6.52 6.32
N LYS A 81 1.94 6.59 7.66
CA LYS A 81 2.97 7.39 8.35
C LYS A 81 4.36 6.77 8.22
N ALA A 82 4.44 5.44 8.19
CA ALA A 82 5.71 4.73 8.05
C ALA A 82 6.36 4.93 6.68
N VAL A 83 5.58 5.20 5.62
CA VAL A 83 6.13 5.57 4.30
C VAL A 83 7.06 6.78 4.39
N ALA A 84 6.79 7.75 5.28
CA ALA A 84 7.66 8.90 5.50
C ALA A 84 9.04 8.55 6.09
N LEU A 85 9.22 7.35 6.65
CA LEU A 85 10.54 6.88 7.10
C LEU A 85 11.46 6.52 5.94
N VAL A 86 10.89 6.13 4.80
CA VAL A 86 11.64 5.76 3.59
C VAL A 86 11.55 6.83 2.50
N LEU A 87 10.52 7.66 2.52
CA LEU A 87 10.30 8.81 1.64
C LEU A 87 10.05 10.05 2.49
N PRO A 88 11.11 10.70 3.02
CA PRO A 88 10.98 11.82 3.98
C PRO A 88 10.17 13.01 3.46
N GLU A 89 10.09 13.19 2.16
CA GLU A 89 9.30 14.23 1.48
C GLU A 89 7.80 14.13 1.77
N LEU A 90 7.34 12.96 2.23
CA LEU A 90 5.94 12.67 2.55
C LEU A 90 5.59 12.86 4.03
N LYS A 91 6.51 13.36 4.83
CA LYS A 91 6.26 13.58 6.26
C LYS A 91 5.08 14.52 6.47
N GLY A 92 4.02 14.00 7.12
CA GLY A 92 2.78 14.76 7.40
C GLY A 92 1.81 14.87 6.21
N LYS A 93 2.13 14.28 5.05
CA LYS A 93 1.31 14.38 3.84
C LYS A 93 0.39 13.18 3.62
N LEU A 94 0.67 12.05 4.24
CA LEU A 94 -0.13 10.84 4.10
C LEU A 94 -0.69 10.40 5.46
N ASP A 95 -1.96 10.04 5.48
CA ASP A 95 -2.61 9.36 6.59
C ASP A 95 -3.58 8.30 6.06
N GLY A 96 -4.20 7.52 6.94
CA GLY A 96 -5.14 6.50 6.54
C GLY A 96 -5.47 5.51 7.63
N TYR A 97 -6.27 4.51 7.26
CA TYR A 97 -6.69 3.44 8.14
C TYR A 97 -6.75 2.10 7.40
N ALA A 98 -6.91 1.02 8.15
CA ALA A 98 -7.13 -0.31 7.62
C ALA A 98 -8.60 -0.70 7.76
N LEU A 99 -9.14 -1.35 6.74
CA LEU A 99 -10.41 -2.05 6.79
C LEU A 99 -10.12 -3.55 6.71
N ARG A 100 -10.16 -4.25 7.83
CA ARG A 100 -10.01 -5.71 7.85
C ARG A 100 -11.24 -6.37 7.27
N VAL A 101 -11.05 -7.36 6.42
CA VAL A 101 -12.12 -8.10 5.74
C VAL A 101 -11.99 -9.60 5.98
N PRO A 102 -13.09 -10.39 5.84
CA PRO A 102 -13.11 -11.81 6.18
C PRO A 102 -12.42 -12.70 5.13
N ILE A 103 -11.15 -12.42 4.82
CA ILE A 103 -10.32 -13.25 3.93
C ILE A 103 -9.00 -13.57 4.61
N PRO A 104 -8.42 -14.78 4.38
CA PRO A 104 -7.21 -15.21 5.11
C PRO A 104 -5.93 -14.52 4.63
N THR A 105 -5.81 -14.21 3.36
CA THR A 105 -4.67 -13.52 2.76
C THR A 105 -5.05 -12.75 1.51
N GLY A 106 -4.17 -11.88 1.04
CA GLY A 106 -4.42 -11.00 -0.09
C GLY A 106 -5.06 -9.67 0.35
N SER A 107 -4.33 -8.59 0.18
CA SER A 107 -4.71 -7.26 0.62
C SER A 107 -4.54 -6.26 -0.51
N VAL A 108 -5.18 -5.10 -0.40
CA VAL A 108 -5.10 -4.04 -1.39
C VAL A 108 -5.01 -2.67 -0.73
N THR A 109 -4.15 -1.81 -1.24
CA THR A 109 -4.12 -0.38 -0.88
C THR A 109 -4.93 0.41 -1.89
N ASP A 110 -5.85 1.22 -1.41
CA ASP A 110 -6.57 2.25 -2.15
C ASP A 110 -6.03 3.61 -1.68
N LEU A 111 -5.23 4.24 -2.52
CA LEU A 111 -4.66 5.57 -2.27
C LEU A 111 -5.38 6.61 -3.12
N THR A 112 -5.99 7.59 -2.47
CA THR A 112 -6.41 8.83 -3.11
C THR A 112 -5.40 9.91 -2.75
N VAL A 113 -4.81 10.53 -3.78
CA VAL A 113 -3.71 11.50 -3.62
C VAL A 113 -4.00 12.76 -4.42
N GLU A 114 -3.71 13.91 -3.82
CA GLU A 114 -3.62 15.17 -4.52
C GLU A 114 -2.20 15.33 -5.06
N LEU A 115 -2.10 15.43 -6.38
CA LEU A 115 -0.84 15.65 -7.09
C LEU A 115 -0.55 17.15 -7.15
N THR A 116 0.74 17.52 -7.18
CA THR A 116 1.12 18.93 -7.38
C THR A 116 1.00 19.36 -8.84
N LYS A 117 0.83 18.42 -9.75
CA LYS A 117 0.62 18.61 -11.18
C LYS A 117 -0.48 17.69 -11.66
N GLU A 118 -1.41 18.21 -12.46
CA GLU A 118 -2.44 17.38 -13.09
C GLU A 118 -1.82 16.26 -13.92
N ALA A 119 -2.42 15.09 -13.82
CA ALA A 119 -2.03 13.93 -14.59
C ALA A 119 -3.23 13.03 -14.90
N SER A 120 -3.29 12.56 -16.13
CA SER A 120 -4.28 11.58 -16.53
C SER A 120 -3.96 10.19 -15.97
N ALA A 121 -4.97 9.33 -15.90
CA ALA A 121 -4.76 7.93 -15.54
C ALA A 121 -3.74 7.23 -16.47
N ASN A 122 -3.74 7.58 -17.75
CA ASN A 122 -2.81 7.01 -18.72
C ASN A 122 -1.35 7.41 -18.45
N GLU A 123 -1.09 8.66 -18.08
CA GLU A 123 0.26 9.13 -17.74
C GLU A 123 0.77 8.44 -16.46
N ILE A 124 -0.08 8.32 -15.45
CA ILE A 124 0.25 7.61 -14.20
C ILE A 124 0.54 6.13 -14.50
N ASN A 125 -0.31 5.47 -15.27
CA ASN A 125 -0.14 4.07 -15.66
C ASN A 125 1.15 3.86 -16.45
N ALA A 126 1.47 4.75 -17.40
CA ALA A 126 2.70 4.66 -18.18
C ALA A 126 3.96 4.79 -17.31
N ALA A 127 3.95 5.71 -16.35
CA ALA A 127 5.05 5.91 -15.41
C ALA A 127 5.26 4.69 -14.49
N LEU A 128 4.17 4.13 -13.95
CA LEU A 128 4.23 2.94 -13.10
C LEU A 128 4.66 1.71 -13.88
N LYS A 129 4.21 1.56 -15.15
CA LYS A 129 4.66 0.49 -16.04
C LYS A 129 6.17 0.59 -16.31
N ALA A 130 6.65 1.76 -16.70
CA ALA A 130 8.07 1.98 -16.96
C ALA A 130 8.93 1.69 -15.70
N ALA A 131 8.47 2.08 -14.52
CA ALA A 131 9.16 1.79 -13.28
C ALA A 131 9.18 0.29 -12.94
N ALA A 132 8.07 -0.42 -13.15
CA ALA A 132 7.95 -1.87 -12.92
C ALA A 132 8.85 -2.69 -13.87
N GLU A 133 8.95 -2.27 -15.12
CA GLU A 133 9.83 -2.91 -16.12
C GLU A 133 11.31 -2.51 -15.96
N GLY A 134 11.57 -1.39 -15.27
CA GLY A 134 12.89 -0.79 -15.07
C GLY A 134 13.42 -0.90 -13.64
N ARG A 135 13.55 0.25 -12.97
CA ARG A 135 14.22 0.40 -11.66
C ARG A 135 13.55 -0.33 -10.50
N LEU A 136 12.26 -0.63 -10.60
CA LEU A 136 11.51 -1.37 -9.58
C LEU A 136 11.17 -2.81 -10.00
N LYS A 137 11.85 -3.33 -11.00
CA LYS A 137 11.68 -4.73 -11.44
C LYS A 137 11.89 -5.70 -10.29
N GLY A 138 10.93 -6.63 -10.11
CA GLY A 138 10.92 -7.59 -9.00
C GLY A 138 10.39 -7.02 -7.67
N ILE A 139 10.11 -5.71 -7.60
CA ILE A 139 9.52 -5.05 -6.42
C ILE A 139 8.09 -4.59 -6.73
N LEU A 140 7.94 -3.85 -7.83
CA LEU A 140 6.66 -3.40 -8.37
C LEU A 140 6.30 -4.25 -9.59
N LYS A 141 5.10 -4.80 -9.62
CA LYS A 141 4.51 -5.48 -10.78
C LYS A 141 3.42 -4.59 -11.36
N TYR A 142 3.44 -4.39 -12.66
CA TYR A 142 2.36 -3.75 -13.40
C TYR A 142 1.37 -4.82 -13.88
N TYR A 143 0.08 -4.61 -13.63
CA TYR A 143 -0.96 -5.54 -14.04
C TYR A 143 -2.10 -4.81 -14.75
N ASP A 144 -2.56 -5.34 -15.87
CA ASP A 144 -3.62 -4.76 -16.71
C ASP A 144 -4.82 -5.70 -16.93
N ALA A 145 -4.74 -6.91 -16.40
CA ALA A 145 -5.88 -7.84 -16.38
C ALA A 145 -6.74 -7.64 -15.13
N PRO A 146 -8.02 -7.97 -15.17
CA PRO A 146 -8.91 -7.90 -14.01
C PRO A 146 -8.54 -8.99 -13.00
N ILE A 147 -8.02 -8.57 -11.84
CA ILE A 147 -7.60 -9.46 -10.75
C ILE A 147 -8.38 -9.20 -9.46
N VAL A 148 -8.40 -10.21 -8.61
CA VAL A 148 -8.95 -10.17 -7.26
C VAL A 148 -7.94 -10.71 -6.25
N SER A 149 -8.24 -10.65 -4.96
CA SER A 149 -7.31 -11.02 -3.88
C SER A 149 -6.75 -12.45 -3.98
N SER A 150 -7.50 -13.40 -4.53
CA SER A 150 -7.02 -14.79 -4.71
C SER A 150 -5.94 -14.93 -5.80
N ASP A 151 -5.88 -14.00 -6.75
CA ASP A 151 -4.93 -14.07 -7.86
C ASP A 151 -3.51 -13.63 -7.47
N ILE A 152 -3.40 -12.92 -6.33
CA ILE A 152 -2.10 -12.39 -5.88
C ILE A 152 -1.48 -13.22 -4.74
N VAL A 153 -2.14 -14.29 -4.34
CA VAL A 153 -1.62 -15.19 -3.31
C VAL A 153 -0.33 -15.84 -3.79
N THR A 154 0.71 -15.79 -2.96
CA THR A 154 2.07 -16.24 -3.25
C THR A 154 2.85 -15.41 -4.28
N ASP A 155 2.31 -14.29 -4.75
CA ASP A 155 3.09 -13.39 -5.62
C ASP A 155 4.18 -12.68 -4.80
N PRO A 156 5.47 -12.80 -5.15
CA PRO A 156 6.57 -12.27 -4.35
C PRO A 156 6.78 -10.77 -4.47
N HIS A 157 6.05 -10.08 -5.34
CA HIS A 157 6.21 -8.63 -5.49
C HIS A 157 5.65 -7.89 -4.28
N SER A 158 6.37 -6.90 -3.80
CA SER A 158 5.93 -6.03 -2.71
C SER A 158 4.68 -5.23 -3.05
N SER A 159 4.48 -4.90 -4.33
CA SER A 159 3.36 -4.10 -4.82
C SER A 159 2.96 -4.58 -6.22
N ILE A 160 1.68 -4.88 -6.40
CA ILE A 160 1.09 -5.28 -7.68
C ILE A 160 0.11 -4.18 -8.08
N PHE A 161 0.55 -3.26 -8.91
CA PHE A 161 -0.24 -2.12 -9.35
C PHE A 161 -1.30 -2.53 -10.36
N ASP A 162 -2.56 -2.18 -10.07
CA ASP A 162 -3.72 -2.46 -10.90
C ASP A 162 -4.06 -1.25 -11.76
N SER A 163 -3.63 -1.28 -13.01
CA SER A 163 -3.81 -0.17 -13.93
C SER A 163 -5.27 0.08 -14.33
N GLY A 164 -6.12 -0.95 -14.24
CA GLY A 164 -7.54 -0.86 -14.57
C GLY A 164 -8.35 -0.03 -13.56
N LEU A 165 -7.83 0.12 -12.35
CA LEU A 165 -8.48 0.86 -11.26
C LEU A 165 -7.96 2.29 -11.10
N THR A 166 -6.97 2.73 -11.88
CA THR A 166 -6.49 4.11 -11.84
C THR A 166 -7.57 5.10 -12.27
N LYS A 167 -7.77 6.15 -11.49
CA LYS A 167 -8.71 7.25 -11.81
C LYS A 167 -7.99 8.59 -11.61
N GLY A 168 -8.39 9.58 -12.40
CA GLY A 168 -7.91 10.96 -12.29
C GLY A 168 -9.05 11.96 -12.45
N ILE A 169 -9.10 12.98 -11.62
CA ILE A 169 -10.04 14.11 -11.69
C ILE A 169 -9.25 15.38 -11.33
N GLY A 170 -8.90 16.19 -12.32
CA GLY A 170 -8.02 17.35 -12.11
C GLY A 170 -6.67 16.89 -11.57
N ASN A 171 -6.25 17.43 -10.44
CA ASN A 171 -5.03 17.03 -9.74
C ASN A 171 -5.22 15.86 -8.75
N GLN A 172 -6.43 15.32 -8.60
CA GLN A 172 -6.69 14.16 -7.76
C GLN A 172 -6.49 12.88 -8.54
N ALA A 173 -5.76 11.94 -7.98
CA ALA A 173 -5.57 10.61 -8.53
C ALA A 173 -5.93 9.54 -7.49
N LYS A 174 -6.58 8.48 -7.97
CA LYS A 174 -6.77 7.24 -7.22
C LYS A 174 -5.90 6.17 -7.86
N VAL A 175 -5.05 5.52 -7.05
CA VAL A 175 -4.20 4.41 -7.46
C VAL A 175 -4.39 3.22 -6.53
N VAL A 176 -4.44 2.03 -7.11
CA VAL A 176 -4.73 0.79 -6.39
C VAL A 176 -3.59 -0.19 -6.59
N SER A 177 -3.14 -0.80 -5.51
CA SER A 177 -2.11 -1.83 -5.55
C SER A 177 -2.41 -2.97 -4.61
N TRP A 178 -2.26 -4.18 -5.11
CA TRP A 178 -2.44 -5.43 -4.38
C TRP A 178 -1.12 -5.91 -3.77
N TYR A 179 -1.21 -6.74 -2.75
CA TYR A 179 -0.06 -7.41 -2.14
C TYR A 179 -0.48 -8.66 -1.36
N ASP A 180 0.32 -9.69 -1.41
CA ASP A 180 0.22 -10.78 -0.44
C ASP A 180 0.84 -10.30 0.87
N ASN A 181 0.04 -10.30 1.93
CA ASN A 181 0.46 -9.78 3.23
C ASN A 181 1.21 -10.81 4.08
N GLU A 182 1.27 -12.07 3.64
CA GLU A 182 2.02 -13.15 4.28
C GLU A 182 3.37 -13.37 3.59
#